data_12f48dda7717ebf00aef38dd0bb14c38
#
_entry.id   12f48dda7717ebf00aef38dd0bb14c38
#
_cell.length_a   1.000
_cell.length_b   1.000
_cell.length_c   1.000
_cell.angle_alpha   90.00
_cell.angle_beta   90.00
_cell.angle_gamma   90.00
#
_symmetry.space_group_name_H-M   'P 1'
#
loop_
_entity.id
_entity.type
_entity.pdbx_description
1 polymer ?
#
loop_
_entity_poly.entity_id
_entity_poly.type
_entity_poly.pdbx_seq_one_letter_code
_entity_poly.pdbx_strand_id
1 'polypeptide(L)'
;SLLLIRTEMVVTQKKLGDFCEALKQYLKNVSTQRDCFHVTAVRLPDGLSFVVYEFWDGEEEWKRHLQSAPNKAFQHVKVDTLCQPETVSSVAVPAAWCSVNRD
;
A
#
# COMPACT_ATOMS: atom_id res chain seq x y z
N SER A 1 9.56 14.95 7.91
CA SER A 1 8.41 14.16 8.33
C SER A 1 8.16 13.00 7.39
N LEU A 2 7.77 11.89 7.91
CA LEU A 2 7.35 10.75 7.10
C LEU A 2 5.89 10.91 6.71
N LEU A 3 5.51 10.31 5.59
CA LEU A 3 4.13 10.30 5.12
C LEU A 3 3.58 8.88 5.27
N LEU A 4 2.55 8.72 6.06
CA LEU A 4 1.83 7.45 6.19
C LEU A 4 0.65 7.45 5.23
N ILE A 5 0.61 6.45 4.34
CA ILE A 5 -0.50 6.25 3.42
C ILE A 5 -1.23 4.98 3.84
N ARG A 6 -2.53 5.09 4.07
CA ARG A 6 -3.39 3.96 4.40
C ARG A 6 -4.36 3.77 3.25
N THR A 7 -4.34 2.59 2.65
CA THR A 7 -5.23 2.26 1.54
C THR A 7 -6.12 1.09 1.92
N GLU A 8 -7.41 1.29 1.90
CA GLU A 8 -8.39 0.23 2.20
C GLU A 8 -9.05 -0.22 0.91
N MET A 9 -9.10 -1.55 0.72
CA MET A 9 -9.57 -2.17 -0.52
C MET A 9 -10.51 -3.32 -0.19
N VAL A 10 -11.61 -3.45 -0.95
CA VAL A 10 -12.54 -4.57 -0.82
C VAL A 10 -12.55 -5.32 -2.14
N VAL A 11 -12.28 -6.62 -2.09
CA VAL A 11 -12.05 -7.45 -3.26
C VAL A 11 -13.28 -8.27 -3.60
N THR A 12 -13.58 -8.42 -4.88
CA THR A 12 -14.62 -9.32 -5.36
C THR A 12 -14.19 -10.76 -5.07
N GLN A 13 -15.06 -11.55 -4.45
CA GLN A 13 -14.72 -12.90 -4.02
C GLN A 13 -14.15 -13.77 -5.15
N LYS A 14 -14.70 -13.68 -6.33
CA LYS A 14 -14.25 -14.48 -7.49
C LYS A 14 -12.82 -14.11 -7.92
N LYS A 15 -12.36 -12.93 -7.59
CA LYS A 15 -11.05 -12.44 -8.01
C LYS A 15 -10.03 -12.40 -6.87
N LEU A 16 -10.37 -13.02 -5.74
CA LEU A 16 -9.52 -12.95 -4.55
C LEU A 16 -8.11 -13.50 -4.81
N GLY A 17 -8.00 -14.63 -5.52
CA GLY A 17 -6.70 -15.21 -5.83
C GLY A 17 -5.82 -14.28 -6.64
N ASP A 18 -6.39 -13.69 -7.69
CA ASP A 18 -5.65 -12.75 -8.55
C ASP A 18 -5.19 -11.54 -7.77
N PHE A 19 -6.08 -11.00 -6.91
CA PHE A 19 -5.74 -9.85 -6.09
C PHE A 19 -4.59 -10.18 -5.12
N CYS A 20 -4.69 -11.30 -4.41
CA CYS A 20 -3.68 -11.68 -3.42
C CYS A 20 -2.31 -11.87 -4.06
N GLU A 21 -2.26 -12.45 -5.26
CA GLU A 21 -1.00 -12.61 -5.97
C GLU A 21 -0.41 -11.26 -6.36
N ALA A 22 -1.24 -10.35 -6.87
CA ALA A 22 -0.80 -9.01 -7.25
C ALA A 22 -0.36 -8.20 -6.03
N LEU A 23 -1.08 -8.32 -4.91
CA LEU A 23 -0.71 -7.63 -3.67
C LEU A 23 0.65 -8.12 -3.17
N LYS A 24 0.87 -9.42 -3.18
CA LYS A 24 2.14 -10.01 -2.76
C LYS A 24 3.29 -9.44 -3.60
N GLN A 25 3.10 -9.38 -4.91
CA GLN A 25 4.11 -8.85 -5.81
C GLN A 25 4.34 -7.35 -5.56
N TYR A 26 3.27 -6.60 -5.34
CA TYR A 26 3.35 -5.17 -5.04
C TYR A 26 4.16 -4.93 -3.77
N LEU A 27 3.83 -5.66 -2.68
CA LEU A 27 4.52 -5.51 -1.40
C LEU A 27 6.01 -5.83 -1.54
N LYS A 28 6.33 -6.89 -2.29
CA LYS A 28 7.72 -7.28 -2.52
C LYS A 28 8.49 -6.16 -3.24
N ASN A 29 7.88 -5.59 -4.27
CA ASN A 29 8.54 -4.55 -5.05
C ASN A 29 8.68 -3.24 -4.27
N VAL A 30 7.64 -2.85 -3.54
CA VAL A 30 7.64 -1.60 -2.78
C VAL A 30 8.62 -1.67 -1.61
N SER A 31 8.71 -2.83 -0.97
CA SER A 31 9.61 -3.00 0.18
C SER A 31 11.09 -2.80 -0.18
N THR A 32 11.44 -2.90 -1.46
CA THR A 32 12.81 -2.68 -1.91
C THR A 32 13.09 -1.24 -2.32
N GLN A 33 12.07 -0.38 -2.38
CA GLN A 33 12.26 1.00 -2.78
C GLN A 33 12.89 1.82 -1.67
N ARG A 34 13.92 2.58 -2.04
CA ARG A 34 14.71 3.38 -1.09
C ARG A 34 13.85 4.36 -0.30
N ASP A 35 12.87 4.97 -0.96
CA ASP A 35 12.05 6.03 -0.37
C ASP A 35 10.92 5.49 0.49
N CYS A 36 10.70 4.19 0.50
CA CYS A 36 9.69 3.55 1.34
C CYS A 36 10.34 3.06 2.63
N PHE A 37 9.97 3.70 3.74
CA PHE A 37 10.50 3.34 5.04
C PHE A 37 9.98 1.98 5.50
N HIS A 38 8.69 1.71 5.26
CA HIS A 38 8.05 0.46 5.66
C HIS A 38 6.75 0.28 4.90
N VAL A 39 6.41 -0.97 4.59
CA VAL A 39 5.13 -1.30 3.96
C VAL A 39 4.62 -2.60 4.57
N THR A 40 3.32 -2.64 4.86
CA THR A 40 2.68 -3.85 5.38
C THR A 40 1.23 -3.89 4.93
N ALA A 41 0.66 -5.08 4.92
CA ALA A 41 -0.74 -5.28 4.57
C ALA A 41 -1.43 -6.12 5.63
N VAL A 42 -2.69 -5.82 5.89
CA VAL A 42 -3.52 -6.54 6.83
C VAL A 42 -4.77 -7.02 6.10
N ARG A 43 -5.08 -8.31 6.25
CA ARG A 43 -6.34 -8.86 5.74
C ARG A 43 -7.34 -8.85 6.89
N LEU A 44 -8.49 -8.23 6.66
CA LEU A 44 -9.51 -8.10 7.70
C LEU A 44 -10.30 -9.41 7.87
N PRO A 45 -11.05 -9.55 9.00
CA PRO A 45 -11.73 -10.82 9.31
C PRO A 45 -12.76 -11.29 8.27
N ASP A 46 -13.31 -10.37 7.46
CA ASP A 46 -14.24 -10.76 6.40
C ASP A 46 -13.56 -11.54 5.26
N GLY A 47 -12.22 -11.56 5.25
CA GLY A 47 -11.47 -12.27 4.24
C GLY A 47 -11.40 -11.60 2.89
N LEU A 48 -12.12 -10.49 2.69
CA LEU A 48 -12.22 -9.79 1.41
C LEU A 48 -11.71 -8.36 1.47
N SER A 49 -11.54 -7.81 2.67
CA SER A 49 -11.04 -6.45 2.87
C SER A 49 -9.57 -6.48 3.25
N PHE A 50 -8.81 -5.57 2.66
CA PHE A 50 -7.36 -5.46 2.88
C PHE A 50 -7.01 -4.02 3.16
N VAL A 51 -6.08 -3.79 4.08
CA VAL A 51 -5.55 -2.46 4.36
C VAL A 51 -4.04 -2.52 4.17
N VAL A 52 -3.53 -1.59 3.36
CA VAL A 52 -2.08 -1.46 3.15
C VAL A 52 -1.62 -0.19 3.81
N TYR A 53 -0.57 -0.29 4.61
CA TYR A 53 0.08 0.83 5.27
C TYR A 53 1.45 1.03 4.64
N GLU A 54 1.73 2.24 4.18
CA GLU A 54 3.01 2.58 3.56
C GLU A 54 3.56 3.83 4.22
N PHE A 55 4.82 3.77 4.62
CA PHE A 55 5.52 4.92 5.17
C PHE A 55 6.54 5.39 4.15
N TRP A 56 6.33 6.58 3.61
CA TRP A 56 7.23 7.18 2.61
C TRP A 56 8.03 8.30 3.25
N ASP A 57 9.22 8.57 2.70
CA ASP A 57 10.09 9.62 3.23
C ASP A 57 9.44 11.00 3.19
N GLY A 58 8.50 11.19 2.26
CA GLY A 58 7.77 12.45 2.16
C GLY A 58 6.77 12.39 1.02
N GLU A 59 6.06 13.50 0.82
CA GLU A 59 5.03 13.60 -0.21
C GLU A 59 5.60 13.47 -1.61
N GLU A 60 6.77 14.07 -1.86
CA GLU A 60 7.40 14.01 -3.19
C GLU A 60 7.77 12.57 -3.55
N GLU A 61 8.30 11.83 -2.59
CA GLU A 61 8.67 10.43 -2.76
C GLU A 61 7.46 9.56 -3.06
N TRP A 62 6.37 9.80 -2.35
CA TRP A 62 5.13 9.10 -2.60
C TRP A 62 4.57 9.40 -3.98
N LYS A 63 4.56 10.67 -4.38
CA LYS A 63 4.08 11.06 -5.72
C LYS A 63 4.91 10.40 -6.81
N ARG A 64 6.22 10.29 -6.60
CA ARG A 64 7.09 9.62 -7.55
C ARG A 64 6.74 8.13 -7.64
N HIS A 65 6.45 7.52 -6.50
CA HIS A 65 6.00 6.12 -6.44
C HIS A 65 4.73 5.91 -7.26
N LEU A 66 3.80 6.84 -7.23
CA LEU A 66 2.54 6.70 -7.97
C LEU A 66 2.77 6.56 -9.48
N GLN A 67 3.90 7.04 -9.99
CA GLN A 67 4.26 6.92 -11.41
C GLN A 67 5.10 5.67 -11.70
N SER A 68 5.42 4.90 -10.67
CA SER A 68 6.30 3.74 -10.83
C SER A 68 5.61 2.56 -11.48
N ALA A 69 6.41 1.67 -12.08
CA ALA A 69 5.89 0.45 -12.70
C ALA A 69 5.17 -0.47 -11.71
N PRO A 70 5.68 -0.70 -10.49
CA PRO A 70 4.95 -1.53 -9.52
C PRO A 70 3.57 -0.98 -9.19
N ASN A 71 3.45 0.34 -9.02
CA ASN A 71 2.17 0.95 -8.71
C ASN A 71 1.20 0.80 -9.89
N LYS A 72 1.68 1.05 -11.10
CA LYS A 72 0.83 0.96 -12.30
C LYS A 72 0.35 -0.48 -12.53
N ALA A 73 1.23 -1.45 -12.32
CA ALA A 73 0.87 -2.86 -12.46
C ALA A 73 -0.23 -3.24 -11.45
N PHE A 74 -0.10 -2.80 -10.20
CA PHE A 74 -1.10 -3.07 -9.18
C PHE A 74 -2.42 -2.34 -9.48
N GLN A 75 -2.35 -1.12 -9.99
CA GLN A 75 -3.56 -0.38 -10.38
C GLN A 75 -4.37 -1.15 -11.43
N HIS A 76 -3.71 -1.75 -12.41
CA HIS A 76 -4.38 -2.56 -13.42
C HIS A 76 -5.16 -3.71 -12.79
N VAL A 77 -4.55 -4.40 -11.84
CA VAL A 77 -5.22 -5.51 -11.16
C VAL A 77 -6.36 -5.02 -10.29
N LYS A 78 -6.17 -3.89 -9.60
CA LYS A 78 -7.23 -3.34 -8.73
C LYS A 78 -8.47 -2.98 -9.51
N VAL A 79 -8.33 -2.42 -10.71
CA VAL A 79 -9.48 -2.09 -11.55
C VAL A 79 -10.33 -3.32 -11.83
N ASP A 80 -9.69 -4.48 -11.99
CA ASP A 80 -10.36 -5.72 -12.34
C ASP A 80 -10.87 -6.52 -11.14
N THR A 81 -10.29 -6.32 -9.96
CA THR A 81 -10.53 -7.18 -8.80
C THR A 81 -11.27 -6.53 -7.65
N LEU A 82 -11.25 -5.20 -7.52
CA LEU A 82 -11.97 -4.53 -6.43
C LEU A 82 -13.44 -4.40 -6.76
N CYS A 83 -14.30 -4.59 -5.74
CA CYS A 83 -15.74 -4.44 -5.91
C CYS A 83 -16.22 -2.99 -5.75
N GLN A 84 -15.34 -2.11 -5.31
CA GLN A 84 -15.62 -0.69 -5.14
C GLN A 84 -14.30 0.09 -5.17
N PRO A 85 -14.32 1.40 -5.41
CA PRO A 85 -13.08 2.20 -5.39
C PRO A 85 -12.38 2.10 -4.04
N GLU A 86 -11.06 2.11 -4.08
CA GLU A 86 -10.25 2.09 -2.86
C GLU A 86 -10.38 3.41 -2.09
N THR A 87 -10.18 3.34 -0.79
CA THR A 87 -10.18 4.52 0.08
C THR A 87 -8.74 4.79 0.51
N VAL A 88 -8.23 5.98 0.19
CA VAL A 88 -6.85 6.35 0.51
C VAL A 88 -6.86 7.52 1.49
N SER A 89 -6.09 7.41 2.55
CA SER A 89 -5.90 8.52 3.50
C SER A 89 -4.41 8.69 3.77
N SER A 90 -4.00 9.91 4.09
CA SER A 90 -2.60 10.22 4.35
C SER A 90 -2.45 11.05 5.62
N VAL A 91 -1.36 10.80 6.36
CA VAL A 91 -1.04 11.51 7.59
C VAL A 91 0.46 11.77 7.61
N ALA A 92 0.83 13.02 7.93
CA ALA A 92 2.24 13.35 8.17
C ALA A 92 2.63 12.85 9.55
N VAL A 93 3.72 12.09 9.63
CA VAL A 93 4.18 11.50 10.89
C VAL A 93 5.57 12.07 11.22
N PRO A 94 5.75 12.65 12.43
CA PRO A 94 7.07 13.13 12.83
C PRO A 94 8.10 12.01 12.78
N ALA A 95 9.26 12.27 12.15
CA ALA A 95 10.31 11.26 12.00
C ALA A 95 10.81 10.74 13.34
N ALA A 96 10.78 11.60 14.36
CA ALA A 96 11.22 11.21 15.71
C ALA A 96 10.38 10.07 16.31
N TRP A 97 9.11 10.01 15.97
CA TRP A 97 8.24 8.93 16.46
C TRP A 97 8.61 7.58 15.83
N CYS A 98 9.07 7.62 14.58
CA CYS A 98 9.44 6.39 13.88
C CYS A 98 10.80 5.88 14.34
N SER A 99 11.74 6.76 14.65
CA SER A 99 13.07 6.35 15.06
C SER A 99 13.08 5.66 16.43
N VAL A 100 12.11 5.97 17.31
CA VAL A 100 12.00 5.32 18.61
C VAL A 100 11.78 3.81 18.45
N ASN A 101 11.12 3.40 17.41
CA ASN A 101 10.77 2.00 17.17
C ASN A 101 11.86 1.21 16.44
N ARG A 102 12.99 1.83 16.15
CA ARG A 102 14.07 1.22 15.39
C ARG A 102 15.18 0.65 16.26
N ASP A 103 15.17 0.97 17.52
CA ASP A 103 16.22 0.55 18.48
C ASP A 103 16.05 -0.87 18.98
#